data_c49a0304a86cae6f639c50a10f81db6a
#
_entry.id   c49a0304a86cae6f639c50a10f81db6a
#
_cell.length_a   1.000
_cell.length_b   1.000
_cell.length_c   1.000
_cell.angle_alpha   90.00
_cell.angle_beta   90.00
_cell.angle_gamma   90.00
#
_symmetry.space_group_name_H-M   'P 1'
#
loop_
_entity.id
_entity.type
_entity.pdbx_description
1 polymer ?
#
loop_
_entity_poly.entity_id
_entity_poly.type
_entity_poly.pdbx_seq_one_letter_code
_entity_poly.pdbx_strand_id
1 'polypeptide(L)'
;MANDFDSNITRKLARQFLPAFETQRVLSKSVNTQFLKDMPFNPTSGTTIDIKRPTDYVSQRTATGDITAGAPDNDIITGKASAVVQDYFTVDVEFNRVDEAIKMDQLEELLAPMATRIVTDMEVDFASYMMKNCNLSVGDPDTSVTAWAEVAEAGALMDSVGVPGGPGDRC
;
A
#
# COMPACT_ATOMS: atom_id res chain seq x y z
N MET A 1 -10.05 45.41 -11.43
CA MET A 1 -10.10 43.97 -11.36
C MET A 1 -8.75 43.52 -10.91
N ALA A 2 -8.66 42.86 -9.76
CA ALA A 2 -7.40 42.26 -9.30
C ALA A 2 -7.18 40.97 -10.13
N ASN A 3 -5.99 40.81 -10.67
CA ASN A 3 -5.60 39.58 -11.35
C ASN A 3 -5.49 38.46 -10.29
N ASP A 4 -6.25 37.40 -10.45
CA ASP A 4 -6.21 36.22 -9.62
C ASP A 4 -5.33 35.14 -10.31
N PHE A 5 -4.15 34.88 -9.77
CA PHE A 5 -3.22 33.89 -10.25
C PHE A 5 -3.14 32.62 -9.35
N ASP A 6 -3.98 32.52 -8.33
CA ASP A 6 -3.91 31.46 -7.31
C ASP A 6 -4.04 30.05 -7.95
N SER A 7 -4.90 29.90 -8.95
CA SER A 7 -5.05 28.61 -9.66
C SER A 7 -3.80 28.21 -10.46
N ASN A 8 -3.03 29.15 -10.95
CA ASN A 8 -1.80 28.89 -11.71
C ASN A 8 -0.65 28.50 -10.78
N ILE A 9 -0.56 29.13 -9.60
CA ILE A 9 0.43 28.81 -8.58
C ILE A 9 0.19 27.37 -8.08
N THR A 10 -1.02 27.04 -7.70
CA THR A 10 -1.41 25.68 -7.26
C THR A 10 -1.06 24.60 -8.30
N ARG A 11 -1.31 24.88 -9.57
CA ARG A 11 -1.00 23.95 -10.67
C ARG A 11 0.51 23.78 -10.86
N LYS A 12 1.31 24.84 -10.71
CA LYS A 12 2.77 24.79 -10.79
C LYS A 12 3.36 24.00 -9.63
N LEU A 13 2.88 24.23 -8.40
CA LEU A 13 3.23 23.48 -7.21
C LEU A 13 2.95 21.98 -7.37
N ALA A 14 1.75 21.62 -7.80
CA ALA A 14 1.36 20.23 -8.01
C ALA A 14 2.24 19.51 -9.06
N ARG A 15 2.62 20.20 -10.13
CA ARG A 15 3.50 19.63 -11.18
C ARG A 15 4.90 19.31 -10.69
N GLN A 16 5.42 20.04 -9.73
CA GLN A 16 6.74 19.82 -9.15
C GLN A 16 6.70 18.77 -8.02
N PHE A 17 5.64 18.80 -7.21
CA PHE A 17 5.47 17.91 -6.07
C PHE A 17 5.21 16.46 -6.49
N LEU A 18 4.30 16.22 -7.44
CA LEU A 18 3.87 14.88 -7.83
C LEU A 18 5.00 13.97 -8.33
N PRO A 19 5.93 14.41 -9.22
CA PRO A 19 7.04 13.57 -9.65
C PRO A 19 8.00 13.21 -8.50
N ALA A 20 8.28 14.16 -7.59
CA ALA A 20 9.11 13.91 -6.43
C ALA A 20 8.46 12.87 -5.50
N PHE A 21 7.16 13.00 -5.24
CA PHE A 21 6.37 12.05 -4.46
C PHE A 21 6.39 10.64 -5.07
N GLU A 22 6.09 10.51 -6.36
CA GLU A 22 6.07 9.23 -7.08
C GLU A 22 7.43 8.53 -7.11
N THR A 23 8.52 9.28 -7.24
CA THR A 23 9.88 8.72 -7.34
C THR A 23 10.32 8.09 -6.01
N GLN A 24 9.95 8.68 -4.90
CA GLN A 24 10.43 8.29 -3.58
C GLN A 24 9.64 7.17 -2.91
N ARG A 25 8.46 6.84 -3.41
CA ARG A 25 7.68 5.70 -2.94
C ARG A 25 8.40 4.39 -3.22
N VAL A 26 8.49 3.50 -2.24
CA VAL A 26 9.15 2.19 -2.35
C VAL A 26 8.18 1.07 -1.98
N LEU A 27 7.79 0.96 -0.71
CA LEU A 27 6.92 -0.11 -0.21
C LEU A 27 5.52 -0.01 -0.79
N SER A 28 4.97 1.18 -0.86
CA SER A 28 3.63 1.41 -1.40
C SER A 28 3.51 1.10 -2.91
N LYS A 29 4.62 0.97 -3.66
CA LYS A 29 4.63 0.50 -5.05
C LYS A 29 4.57 -1.02 -5.17
N SER A 30 5.08 -1.75 -4.18
CA SER A 30 5.14 -3.22 -4.20
C SER A 30 3.80 -3.87 -3.84
N VAL A 31 2.85 -3.11 -3.31
CA VAL A 31 1.56 -3.62 -2.86
C VAL A 31 0.64 -3.93 -4.03
N ASN A 32 -0.05 -5.05 -3.94
CA ASN A 32 -1.07 -5.41 -4.92
C ASN A 32 -2.31 -4.49 -4.80
N THR A 33 -2.57 -3.71 -5.84
CA THR A 33 -3.71 -2.78 -5.93
C THR A 33 -4.89 -3.33 -6.74
N GLN A 34 -4.88 -4.63 -7.06
CA GLN A 34 -5.87 -5.24 -7.95
C GLN A 34 -7.31 -5.10 -7.40
N PHE A 35 -7.48 -5.29 -6.11
CA PHE A 35 -8.80 -5.15 -5.47
C PHE A 35 -9.34 -3.71 -5.47
N LEU A 36 -8.45 -2.71 -5.53
CA LEU A 36 -8.86 -1.31 -5.58
C LEU A 36 -9.36 -0.91 -6.98
N LYS A 37 -8.93 -1.59 -8.04
CA LYS A 37 -9.36 -1.30 -9.42
C LYS A 37 -10.82 -1.65 -9.66
N ASP A 38 -11.31 -2.69 -8.99
CA ASP A 38 -12.69 -3.17 -9.16
C ASP A 38 -13.71 -2.31 -8.40
N MET A 39 -13.25 -1.58 -7.39
CA MET A 39 -14.06 -0.66 -6.60
C MET A 39 -13.32 0.68 -6.42
N PRO A 40 -13.39 1.58 -7.40
CA PRO A 40 -12.73 2.88 -7.30
C PRO A 40 -13.25 3.64 -6.07
N PHE A 41 -12.32 4.17 -5.29
CA PHE A 41 -12.65 5.02 -4.15
C PHE A 41 -13.41 6.25 -4.62
N ASN A 42 -14.63 6.40 -4.12
CA ASN A 42 -15.44 7.60 -4.35
C ASN A 42 -15.64 8.33 -3.02
N PRO A 43 -15.02 9.51 -2.83
CA PRO A 43 -15.13 10.27 -1.59
C PRO A 43 -16.57 10.63 -1.20
N THR A 44 -17.48 10.68 -2.18
CA THR A 44 -18.91 10.95 -1.93
C THR A 44 -19.65 9.76 -1.32
N SER A 45 -19.11 8.56 -1.40
CA SER A 45 -19.72 7.33 -0.86
C SER A 45 -19.28 7.00 0.58
N GLY A 46 -18.47 7.86 1.20
CA GLY A 46 -17.94 7.66 2.57
C GLY A 46 -16.46 7.28 2.59
N THR A 47 -15.97 7.02 3.79
CA THR A 47 -14.54 6.72 4.06
C THR A 47 -14.24 5.23 4.12
N THR A 48 -15.24 4.36 3.97
CA THR A 48 -15.08 2.91 4.08
C THR A 48 -15.23 2.24 2.72
N ILE A 49 -14.29 1.37 2.38
CA ILE A 49 -14.31 0.55 1.16
C ILE A 49 -14.46 -0.90 1.58
N ASP A 50 -15.50 -1.58 1.09
CA ASP A 50 -15.69 -3.01 1.30
C ASP A 50 -15.12 -3.79 0.12
N ILE A 51 -14.15 -4.66 0.40
CA ILE A 51 -13.46 -5.50 -0.57
C ILE A 51 -13.94 -6.94 -0.38
N LYS A 52 -14.30 -7.63 -1.47
CA LYS A 52 -14.67 -9.05 -1.40
C LYS A 52 -13.45 -9.88 -0.99
N ARG A 53 -13.64 -10.72 0.01
CA ARG A 53 -12.64 -11.73 0.39
C ARG A 53 -12.65 -12.86 -0.64
N PRO A 54 -11.49 -13.33 -1.13
CA PRO A 54 -11.43 -14.54 -1.92
C PRO A 54 -11.96 -15.71 -1.10
N THR A 55 -12.72 -16.60 -1.76
CA THR A 55 -13.25 -17.83 -1.16
C THR A 55 -12.21 -18.92 -1.37
N ASP A 56 -11.92 -19.69 -0.34
CA ASP A 56 -11.07 -20.88 -0.41
C ASP A 56 -11.92 -22.12 -0.51
N TYR A 57 -11.48 -23.09 -1.33
CA TYR A 57 -12.18 -24.34 -1.57
C TYR A 57 -11.27 -25.53 -1.28
N VAL A 58 -11.82 -26.56 -0.66
CA VAL A 58 -11.11 -27.80 -0.41
C VAL A 58 -11.31 -28.74 -1.59
N SER A 59 -10.22 -29.16 -2.22
CA SER A 59 -10.25 -30.16 -3.28
C SER A 59 -10.20 -31.57 -2.71
N GLN A 60 -10.98 -32.48 -3.27
CA GLN A 60 -10.97 -33.90 -2.91
C GLN A 60 -10.47 -34.74 -4.07
N ARG A 61 -9.63 -35.71 -3.78
CA ARG A 61 -9.17 -36.69 -4.76
C ARG A 61 -10.01 -37.96 -4.65
N THR A 62 -10.76 -38.29 -5.70
CA THR A 62 -11.56 -39.51 -5.78
C THR A 62 -11.03 -40.43 -6.87
N ALA A 63 -11.11 -41.76 -6.67
CA ALA A 63 -10.64 -42.74 -7.66
C ALA A 63 -11.55 -42.83 -8.89
N THR A 64 -12.85 -42.57 -8.74
CA THR A 64 -13.88 -42.73 -9.77
C THR A 64 -14.55 -41.42 -10.20
N GLY A 65 -14.18 -40.28 -9.54
CA GLY A 65 -14.89 -39.00 -9.74
C GLY A 65 -16.25 -38.91 -9.08
N ASP A 66 -16.67 -39.96 -8.35
CA ASP A 66 -17.97 -40.00 -7.63
C ASP A 66 -17.81 -39.27 -6.28
N ILE A 67 -18.59 -38.22 -6.10
CA ILE A 67 -18.61 -37.37 -4.90
C ILE A 67 -19.83 -37.60 -4.01
N THR A 68 -20.68 -38.59 -4.33
CA THR A 68 -21.94 -38.84 -3.60
C THR A 68 -21.75 -39.35 -2.17
N ALA A 69 -20.61 -39.93 -1.85
CA ALA A 69 -20.32 -40.54 -0.56
C ALA A 69 -19.32 -39.78 0.32
N GLY A 70 -19.37 -38.47 0.34
CA GLY A 70 -18.51 -37.67 1.24
C GLY A 70 -17.77 -36.52 0.56
N ALA A 71 -18.46 -35.76 -0.26
CA ALA A 71 -17.93 -34.50 -0.75
C ALA A 71 -17.63 -33.55 0.43
N PRO A 72 -16.48 -32.89 0.46
CA PRO A 72 -16.28 -31.81 1.41
C PRO A 72 -17.33 -30.73 1.19
N ASP A 73 -17.85 -30.21 2.28
CA ASP A 73 -18.88 -29.15 2.25
C ASP A 73 -18.20 -27.85 1.80
N ASN A 74 -18.26 -27.58 0.50
CA ASN A 74 -17.69 -26.39 -0.11
C ASN A 74 -18.78 -25.31 -0.26
N ASP A 75 -19.30 -24.84 0.88
CA ASP A 75 -20.22 -23.71 0.89
C ASP A 75 -19.51 -22.42 0.42
N ILE A 76 -20.16 -21.70 -0.48
CA ILE A 76 -19.69 -20.40 -0.96
C ILE A 76 -19.95 -19.36 0.13
N ILE A 77 -18.97 -19.15 0.99
CA ILE A 77 -19.04 -18.12 2.02
C ILE A 77 -18.44 -16.84 1.46
N THR A 78 -19.30 -15.90 1.08
CA THR A 78 -18.87 -14.56 0.65
C THR A 78 -18.59 -13.69 1.86
N GLY A 79 -17.30 -13.57 2.21
CA GLY A 79 -16.85 -12.62 3.21
C GLY A 79 -16.50 -11.26 2.59
N LYS A 80 -16.50 -10.22 3.41
CA LYS A 80 -15.95 -8.90 3.05
C LYS A 80 -14.87 -8.48 4.02
N ALA A 81 -13.87 -7.78 3.51
CA ALA A 81 -12.90 -7.05 4.31
C ALA A 81 -13.14 -5.55 4.10
N SER A 82 -13.28 -4.81 5.18
CA SER A 82 -13.51 -3.36 5.12
C SER A 82 -12.20 -2.63 5.35
N ALA A 83 -11.84 -1.74 4.43
CA ALA A 83 -10.73 -0.81 4.57
C ALA A 83 -11.28 0.59 4.83
N VAL A 84 -10.73 1.27 5.83
CA VAL A 84 -11.11 2.64 6.19
C VAL A 84 -9.97 3.58 5.82
N VAL A 85 -10.32 4.70 5.18
CA VAL A 85 -9.33 5.75 4.87
C VAL A 85 -8.82 6.33 6.19
N GLN A 86 -7.51 6.31 6.36
CA GLN A 86 -6.81 6.84 7.52
C GLN A 86 -6.71 8.38 7.46
N ASP A 87 -6.07 8.95 8.48
CA ASP A 87 -5.81 10.38 8.57
C ASP A 87 -4.90 10.88 7.45
N TYR A 88 -4.87 12.21 7.26
CA TYR A 88 -4.06 12.85 6.23
C TYR A 88 -2.67 13.19 6.76
N PHE A 89 -1.65 12.94 5.95
CA PHE A 89 -0.30 13.49 6.18
C PHE A 89 -0.21 14.89 5.59
N THR A 90 0.11 15.87 6.41
CA THR A 90 0.23 17.27 6.00
C THR A 90 1.58 17.85 6.40
N VAL A 91 2.14 18.65 5.52
CA VAL A 91 3.32 19.49 5.83
C VAL A 91 2.97 20.93 5.47
N ASP A 92 2.92 21.79 6.47
CA ASP A 92 2.57 23.18 6.32
C ASP A 92 3.83 24.04 6.24
N VAL A 93 3.87 24.94 5.27
CA VAL A 93 4.92 25.96 5.14
C VAL A 93 4.26 27.30 4.84
N GLU A 94 4.52 28.27 5.70
CA GLU A 94 4.04 29.62 5.50
C GLU A 94 5.03 30.44 4.65
N PHE A 95 4.52 30.99 3.55
CA PHE A 95 5.27 31.92 2.70
C PHE A 95 4.71 33.33 2.84
N ASN A 96 5.60 34.30 3.06
CA ASN A 96 5.23 35.70 2.95
C ASN A 96 5.19 36.10 1.45
N ARG A 97 4.23 36.94 1.03
CA ARG A 97 4.08 37.40 -0.37
C ARG A 97 5.35 38.01 -0.95
N VAL A 98 6.20 38.63 -0.13
CA VAL A 98 7.49 39.19 -0.56
C VAL A 98 8.49 38.07 -0.85
N ASP A 99 8.53 37.03 -0.02
CA ASP A 99 9.37 35.85 -0.22
C ASP A 99 8.95 35.03 -1.42
N GLU A 100 7.65 34.95 -1.67
CA GLU A 100 7.05 34.27 -2.82
C GLU A 100 7.48 34.89 -4.14
N ALA A 101 7.53 36.23 -4.23
CA ALA A 101 7.97 36.95 -5.43
C ALA A 101 9.48 36.79 -5.71
N ILE A 102 10.29 36.69 -4.66
CA ILE A 102 11.77 36.63 -4.77
C ILE A 102 12.26 35.21 -5.02
N LYS A 103 11.57 34.18 -4.49
CA LYS A 103 12.02 32.80 -4.47
C LYS A 103 11.31 31.86 -5.43
N MET A 104 10.53 32.37 -6.36
CA MET A 104 9.77 31.55 -7.31
C MET A 104 10.65 30.62 -8.15
N ASP A 105 11.90 30.97 -8.37
CA ASP A 105 12.87 30.14 -9.11
C ASP A 105 13.45 28.98 -8.29
N GLN A 106 13.39 29.06 -6.95
CA GLN A 106 13.90 28.03 -6.03
C GLN A 106 12.78 27.16 -5.43
N LEU A 107 11.58 27.26 -5.94
CA LEU A 107 10.42 26.57 -5.41
C LEU A 107 10.58 25.04 -5.45
N GLU A 108 11.27 24.50 -6.45
CA GLU A 108 11.54 23.08 -6.59
C GLU A 108 12.45 22.56 -5.47
N GLU A 109 13.50 23.30 -5.12
CA GLU A 109 14.42 22.95 -4.03
C GLU A 109 13.73 22.95 -2.67
N LEU A 110 12.70 23.79 -2.49
CA LEU A 110 11.92 23.86 -1.26
C LEU A 110 10.85 22.77 -1.17
N LEU A 111 10.23 22.39 -2.29
CA LEU A 111 9.17 21.39 -2.32
C LEU A 111 9.67 19.95 -2.27
N ALA A 112 10.85 19.66 -2.80
CA ALA A 112 11.40 18.31 -2.81
C ALA A 112 11.60 17.74 -1.40
N PRO A 113 12.17 18.45 -0.41
CA PRO A 113 12.26 17.97 0.97
C PRO A 113 10.90 17.75 1.64
N MET A 114 9.91 18.58 1.32
CA MET A 114 8.54 18.42 1.84
C MET A 114 7.89 17.13 1.31
N ALA A 115 8.01 16.88 0.00
CA ALA A 115 7.55 15.64 -0.61
C ALA A 115 8.25 14.42 0.01
N THR A 116 9.57 14.49 0.20
CA THR A 116 10.37 13.46 0.87
C THR A 116 9.85 13.17 2.27
N ARG A 117 9.54 14.21 3.05
CA ARG A 117 9.06 14.04 4.42
C ARG A 117 7.69 13.33 4.45
N ILE A 118 6.74 13.77 3.63
CA ILE A 118 5.42 13.14 3.56
C ILE A 118 5.53 11.66 3.14
N VAL A 119 6.34 11.37 2.11
CA VAL A 119 6.53 9.99 1.66
C VAL A 119 7.17 9.14 2.75
N THR A 120 8.20 9.67 3.43
CA THR A 120 8.86 8.93 4.51
C THR A 120 7.90 8.59 5.64
N ASP A 121 7.11 9.56 6.10
CA ASP A 121 6.15 9.34 7.18
C ASP A 121 5.06 8.34 6.75
N MET A 122 4.58 8.43 5.52
CA MET A 122 3.60 7.49 4.95
C MET A 122 4.18 6.07 4.84
N GLU A 123 5.41 5.93 4.33
CA GLU A 123 6.06 4.61 4.17
C GLU A 123 6.40 3.97 5.53
N VAL A 124 6.79 4.76 6.53
CA VAL A 124 7.04 4.28 7.91
C VAL A 124 5.74 3.78 8.57
N ASP A 125 4.65 4.54 8.43
CA ASP A 125 3.36 4.13 8.96
C ASP A 125 2.87 2.85 8.27
N PHE A 126 3.00 2.80 6.95
CA PHE A 126 2.66 1.63 6.15
C PHE A 126 3.51 0.40 6.54
N ALA A 127 4.82 0.54 6.71
CA ALA A 127 5.70 -0.52 7.17
C ALA A 127 5.30 -1.03 8.56
N SER A 128 4.99 -0.12 9.50
CA SER A 128 4.46 -0.45 10.82
C SER A 128 3.16 -1.26 10.76
N TYR A 129 2.26 -0.86 9.87
CA TYR A 129 1.01 -1.57 9.65
C TYR A 129 1.25 -2.99 9.11
N MET A 130 2.13 -3.14 8.11
CA MET A 130 2.50 -4.43 7.55
C MET A 130 3.07 -5.35 8.61
N MET A 131 4.01 -4.87 9.43
CA MET A 131 4.62 -5.66 10.51
C MET A 131 3.61 -6.13 11.56
N LYS A 132 2.65 -5.28 11.93
CA LYS A 132 1.61 -5.61 12.93
C LYS A 132 0.57 -6.60 12.40
N ASN A 133 0.33 -6.62 11.10
CA ASN A 133 -0.73 -7.44 10.48
C ASN A 133 -0.17 -8.61 9.66
N CYS A 134 1.13 -8.88 9.73
CA CYS A 134 1.73 -10.02 9.08
C CYS A 134 1.31 -11.32 9.79
N ASN A 135 0.76 -12.27 9.03
CA ASN A 135 0.32 -13.57 9.55
C ASN A 135 1.41 -14.63 9.56
N LEU A 136 2.48 -14.41 8.79
CA LEU A 136 3.60 -15.33 8.68
C LEU A 136 4.82 -14.69 9.35
N SER A 137 5.37 -15.35 10.36
CA SER A 137 6.59 -14.91 11.05
C SER A 137 7.56 -16.07 11.16
N VAL A 138 8.83 -15.77 10.99
CA VAL A 138 9.95 -16.73 11.13
C VAL A 138 10.97 -16.13 12.09
N GLY A 139 11.60 -16.99 12.89
CA GLY A 139 12.56 -16.60 13.91
C GLY A 139 11.93 -16.36 15.28
N ASP A 140 12.78 -16.16 16.26
CA ASP A 140 12.36 -15.87 17.63
C ASP A 140 12.18 -14.36 17.84
N PRO A 141 11.15 -13.93 18.57
CA PRO A 141 10.98 -12.52 18.94
C PRO A 141 12.24 -12.01 19.67
N ASP A 142 12.60 -10.76 19.41
CA ASP A 142 13.76 -10.06 20.00
C ASP A 142 15.13 -10.62 19.64
N THR A 143 15.23 -11.57 18.72
CA THR A 143 16.49 -12.12 18.24
C THR A 143 16.83 -11.53 16.87
N SER A 144 18.04 -10.99 16.70
CA SER A 144 18.50 -10.49 15.40
C SER A 144 18.80 -11.67 14.46
N VAL A 145 18.42 -11.54 13.20
CA VAL A 145 18.78 -12.48 12.15
C VAL A 145 20.31 -12.52 12.01
N THR A 146 20.91 -13.68 12.27
CA THR A 146 22.37 -13.86 12.25
C THR A 146 22.84 -14.79 11.13
N ALA A 147 21.95 -15.61 10.60
CA ALA A 147 22.26 -16.60 9.59
C ALA A 147 21.36 -16.49 8.36
N TRP A 148 21.92 -16.75 7.18
CA TRP A 148 21.14 -16.83 5.93
C TRP A 148 20.08 -17.94 5.97
N ALA A 149 20.27 -18.96 6.78
CA ALA A 149 19.31 -20.05 6.96
C ALA A 149 17.94 -19.54 7.44
N GLU A 150 17.90 -18.56 8.33
CA GLU A 150 16.66 -17.96 8.85
C GLU A 150 15.88 -17.22 7.75
N VAL A 151 16.60 -16.54 6.84
CA VAL A 151 15.99 -15.89 5.67
C VAL A 151 15.43 -16.93 4.69
N ALA A 152 16.16 -18.03 4.49
CA ALA A 152 15.73 -19.13 3.63
C ALA A 152 14.50 -19.87 4.20
N GLU A 153 14.38 -19.95 5.53
CA GLU A 153 13.21 -20.50 6.21
C GLU A 153 11.94 -19.69 5.94
N ALA A 154 12.04 -18.36 5.87
CA ALA A 154 10.93 -17.50 5.47
C ALA A 154 10.45 -17.84 4.05
N GLY A 155 11.38 -18.08 3.12
CA GLY A 155 11.04 -18.54 1.76
C GLY A 155 10.33 -19.89 1.75
N ALA A 156 10.84 -20.86 2.53
CA ALA A 156 10.23 -22.18 2.65
C ALA A 156 8.83 -22.14 3.27
N LEU A 157 8.62 -21.26 4.26
CA LEU A 157 7.31 -21.04 4.86
C LEU A 157 6.31 -20.48 3.83
N MET A 158 6.72 -19.49 3.01
CA MET A 158 5.88 -18.96 1.93
C MET A 158 5.53 -20.05 0.92
N ASP A 159 6.47 -20.92 0.56
CA ASP A 159 6.23 -22.05 -0.34
C ASP A 159 5.22 -23.04 0.24
N SER A 160 5.31 -23.32 1.54
CA SER A 160 4.39 -24.25 2.23
C SER A 160 2.94 -23.76 2.26
N VAL A 161 2.75 -22.45 2.29
CA VAL A 161 1.41 -21.81 2.26
C VAL A 161 0.90 -21.59 0.82
N GLY A 162 1.75 -21.87 -0.19
CA GLY A 162 1.37 -21.76 -1.60
C GLY A 162 1.45 -20.33 -2.16
N VAL A 163 2.28 -19.47 -1.56
CA VAL A 163 2.55 -18.14 -2.14
C VAL A 163 3.29 -18.31 -3.47
N PRO A 164 2.81 -17.73 -4.58
CA PRO A 164 3.47 -17.85 -5.87
C PRO A 164 4.94 -17.43 -5.83
N GLY A 165 5.83 -18.25 -6.42
CA GLY A 165 7.28 -18.06 -6.37
C GLY A 165 7.89 -17.38 -7.59
N GLY A 166 7.17 -16.47 -8.25
CA GLY A 166 7.70 -15.72 -9.40
C GLY A 166 8.73 -14.66 -9.02
N PRO A 167 9.62 -14.27 -9.94
CA PRO A 167 10.52 -13.13 -9.73
C PRO A 167 9.68 -11.86 -9.53
N GLY A 168 9.71 -11.30 -8.33
CA GLY A 168 8.94 -10.12 -7.94
C GLY A 168 7.65 -10.39 -7.17
N ASP A 169 7.25 -11.67 -7.00
CA ASP A 169 6.04 -12.02 -6.24
C ASP A 169 6.29 -12.15 -4.73
N ARG A 170 7.55 -12.12 -4.31
CA ARG A 170 7.98 -12.30 -2.92
C ARG A 170 8.79 -11.10 -2.43
N CYS A 171 8.22 -9.92 -2.52
CA CYS A 171 8.79 -8.71 -1.93
C CYS A 171 8.03 -8.30 -0.70
#